data_c10bf9bef0e5e2ab78c6b2d8b2eac0af
#
_entry.id   c10bf9bef0e5e2ab78c6b2d8b2eac0af
#
_cell.length_a   1.000
_cell.length_b   1.000
_cell.length_c   1.000
_cell.angle_alpha   90.00
_cell.angle_beta   90.00
_cell.angle_gamma   90.00
#
_symmetry.space_group_name_H-M   'P 1'
#
loop_
_entity.id
_entity.type
_entity.pdbx_description
1 polymer ?
#
loop_
_entity_poly.entity_id
_entity_poly.type
_entity_poly.pdbx_seq_one_letter_code
_entity_poly.pdbx_strand_id
1 'polypeptide(L)'
;MSEIELGFVGSLRYLWRQLTSMRTALILLLLTALAAIPGSLFPQRTNGPIPVRDFFDKNPDLAKFLDKFWMFDVYGSPWFSAIYILLFISLIGCVIPRTIEHGKSAFAPPPIAPSKLEKMEHFQNISGDFKAAENLLKRMRFRVRQEGDWISAEKGYLREFGNLLFHLSLILILLGVSIGSLFGMKGDRKSTRLNSSHIPLSRMPSSA
;
A
#
# COMPACT_ATOMS: atom_id res chain seq x y z
N MET A 1 24.10 -5.10 -34.57
CA MET A 1 23.23 -5.18 -33.40
C MET A 1 21.86 -5.56 -33.92
N SER A 2 21.49 -6.84 -33.82
CA SER A 2 20.19 -7.32 -34.27
C SER A 2 19.12 -6.74 -33.33
N GLU A 3 18.26 -5.87 -33.85
CA GLU A 3 17.05 -5.44 -33.17
C GLU A 3 16.21 -6.70 -32.93
N ILE A 4 16.07 -7.07 -31.66
CA ILE A 4 15.17 -8.15 -31.26
C ILE A 4 13.77 -7.56 -31.42
N GLU A 5 13.12 -7.81 -32.54
CA GLU A 5 11.70 -7.55 -32.69
C GLU A 5 10.93 -8.43 -31.69
N LEU A 6 10.64 -7.83 -30.56
CA LEU A 6 9.74 -8.44 -29.56
C LEU A 6 8.36 -8.51 -30.21
N GLY A 7 7.92 -9.70 -30.57
CA GLY A 7 6.53 -9.90 -31.01
C GLY A 7 5.56 -9.37 -29.94
N PHE A 8 4.30 -9.06 -30.31
CA PHE A 8 3.28 -8.48 -29.43
C PHE A 8 3.23 -9.12 -28.02
N VAL A 9 3.29 -10.44 -27.94
CA VAL A 9 3.31 -11.18 -26.65
C VAL A 9 4.59 -10.90 -25.84
N GLY A 10 5.73 -10.76 -26.54
CA GLY A 10 7.01 -10.42 -25.89
C GLY A 10 6.99 -9.02 -25.28
N SER A 11 6.45 -8.05 -26.00
CA SER A 11 6.28 -6.68 -25.52
C SER A 11 5.33 -6.60 -24.33
N LEU A 12 4.21 -7.32 -24.36
CA LEU A 12 3.27 -7.37 -23.26
C LEU A 12 3.89 -7.99 -21.99
N ARG A 13 4.66 -9.06 -22.16
CA ARG A 13 5.40 -9.68 -21.03
C ARG A 13 6.47 -8.76 -20.46
N TYR A 14 7.16 -8.00 -21.31
CA TYR A 14 8.14 -7.01 -20.88
C TYR A 14 7.47 -5.90 -20.08
N LEU A 15 6.37 -5.31 -20.59
CA LEU A 15 5.61 -4.28 -19.89
C LEU A 15 5.08 -4.76 -18.54
N TRP A 16 4.56 -5.98 -18.48
CA TRP A 16 4.11 -6.58 -17.23
C TRP A 16 5.24 -6.70 -16.21
N ARG A 17 6.42 -7.20 -16.62
CA ARG A 17 7.60 -7.28 -15.74
C ARG A 17 8.07 -5.92 -15.27
N GLN A 18 8.01 -4.88 -16.12
CA GLN A 18 8.34 -3.53 -15.73
C GLN A 18 7.32 -2.99 -14.71
N LEU A 19 6.04 -3.13 -15.01
CA LEU A 19 4.96 -2.64 -14.14
C LEU A 19 5.00 -3.30 -12.75
N THR A 20 5.30 -4.58 -12.68
CA THR A 20 5.37 -5.34 -11.42
C THR A 20 6.75 -5.31 -10.76
N SER A 21 7.62 -4.40 -11.18
CA SER A 21 8.95 -4.21 -10.56
C SER A 21 8.85 -3.33 -9.32
N MET A 22 9.72 -3.58 -8.33
CA MET A 22 9.81 -2.75 -7.13
C MET A 22 10.12 -1.28 -7.44
N ARG A 23 10.94 -1.02 -8.47
CA ARG A 23 11.27 0.35 -8.87
C ARG A 23 10.05 1.11 -9.35
N THR A 24 9.25 0.47 -10.21
CA THR A 24 8.01 1.06 -10.74
C THR A 24 7.00 1.29 -9.62
N ALA A 25 6.83 0.35 -8.69
CA ALA A 25 5.95 0.52 -7.54
C ALA A 25 6.36 1.73 -6.68
N LEU A 26 7.66 1.91 -6.42
CA LEU A 26 8.18 3.07 -5.66
C LEU A 26 7.97 4.39 -6.41
N ILE A 27 8.19 4.41 -7.73
CA ILE A 27 7.95 5.60 -8.56
C ILE A 27 6.46 5.95 -8.57
N LEU A 28 5.58 4.96 -8.75
CA LEU A 28 4.13 5.17 -8.71
C LEU A 28 3.65 5.64 -7.34
N LEU A 29 4.23 5.11 -6.25
CA LEU A 29 3.94 5.57 -4.90
C LEU A 29 4.34 7.04 -4.71
N LEU A 30 5.55 7.41 -5.14
CA LEU A 30 6.02 8.79 -5.11
C LEU A 30 5.12 9.69 -5.96
N LEU A 31 4.77 9.25 -7.17
CA LEU A 31 3.89 10.00 -8.07
C LEU A 31 2.50 10.20 -7.46
N THR A 32 1.93 9.17 -6.82
CA THR A 32 0.66 9.26 -6.10
C THR A 32 0.74 10.26 -4.95
N ALA A 33 1.84 10.25 -4.19
CA ALA A 33 2.06 11.19 -3.09
C ALA A 33 2.15 12.65 -3.61
N LEU A 34 2.90 12.88 -4.69
CA LEU A 34 2.99 14.19 -5.33
C LEU A 34 1.65 14.64 -5.91
N ALA A 35 0.92 13.71 -6.53
CA ALA A 35 -0.41 13.96 -7.08
C ALA A 35 -1.46 14.29 -6.00
N ALA A 36 -1.28 13.83 -4.77
CA ALA A 36 -2.16 14.14 -3.65
C ALA A 36 -1.93 15.53 -3.04
N ILE A 37 -0.77 16.18 -3.30
CA ILE A 37 -0.45 17.51 -2.76
C ILE A 37 -1.52 18.56 -3.15
N PRO A 38 -1.91 18.72 -4.41
CA PRO A 38 -2.97 19.65 -4.79
C PRO A 38 -4.29 19.37 -4.08
N GLY A 39 -4.63 18.07 -3.87
CA GLY A 39 -5.83 17.67 -3.13
C GLY A 39 -5.86 18.10 -1.67
N SER A 40 -4.68 18.33 -1.07
CA SER A 40 -4.55 18.83 0.29
C SER A 40 -4.48 20.36 0.36
N LEU A 41 -3.97 21.02 -0.69
CA LEU A 41 -3.79 22.47 -0.73
C LEU A 41 -5.08 23.21 -1.14
N PHE A 42 -5.84 22.64 -2.09
CA PHE A 42 -7.05 23.27 -2.61
C PHE A 42 -8.32 22.70 -1.96
N PRO A 43 -9.36 23.54 -1.79
CA PRO A 43 -10.63 23.05 -1.27
C PRO A 43 -11.23 22.00 -2.23
N GLN A 44 -11.58 20.84 -1.70
CA GLN A 44 -12.11 19.73 -2.50
C GLN A 44 -13.63 19.76 -2.49
N ARG A 45 -14.27 19.51 -3.64
CA ARG A 45 -15.73 19.44 -3.79
C ARG A 45 -16.35 18.37 -2.89
N THR A 46 -15.61 17.30 -2.59
CA THR A 46 -16.01 16.23 -1.69
C THR A 46 -16.20 16.69 -0.25
N ASN A 47 -15.52 17.77 0.17
CA ASN A 47 -15.61 18.32 1.53
C ASN A 47 -16.75 19.36 1.69
N GLY A 48 -17.46 19.64 0.61
CA GLY A 48 -18.58 20.57 0.58
C GLY A 48 -18.43 21.67 -0.48
N PRO A 49 -19.54 22.26 -0.94
CA PRO A 49 -19.52 23.25 -2.02
C PRO A 49 -19.06 24.65 -1.55
N ILE A 50 -19.23 24.99 -0.27
CA ILE A 50 -18.99 26.36 0.23
C ILE A 50 -17.54 26.79 0.08
N PRO A 51 -16.51 26.00 0.54
CA PRO A 51 -15.12 26.44 0.43
C PRO A 51 -14.65 26.59 -1.03
N VAL A 52 -15.19 25.78 -1.94
CA VAL A 52 -14.88 25.89 -3.38
C VAL A 52 -15.49 27.16 -3.96
N ARG A 53 -16.75 27.47 -3.62
CA ARG A 53 -17.42 28.71 -4.06
C ARG A 53 -16.65 29.94 -3.57
N ASP A 54 -16.30 29.97 -2.29
CA ASP A 54 -15.53 31.09 -1.69
C ASP A 54 -14.18 31.30 -2.41
N PHE A 55 -13.55 30.24 -2.87
CA PHE A 55 -12.31 30.30 -3.65
C PHE A 55 -12.56 30.90 -5.04
N PHE A 56 -13.65 30.49 -5.71
CA PHE A 56 -14.06 31.04 -7.01
C PHE A 56 -14.41 32.54 -6.92
N ASP A 57 -15.08 32.95 -5.86
CA ASP A 57 -15.45 34.35 -5.65
C ASP A 57 -14.23 35.24 -5.40
N LYS A 58 -13.21 34.73 -4.69
CA LYS A 58 -11.97 35.47 -4.41
C LYS A 58 -11.00 35.53 -5.58
N ASN A 59 -10.93 34.46 -6.40
CA ASN A 59 -9.95 34.31 -7.46
C ASN A 59 -10.56 33.70 -8.72
N PRO A 60 -11.43 34.42 -9.46
CA PRO A 60 -12.24 33.84 -10.53
C PRO A 60 -11.42 33.28 -11.69
N ASP A 61 -10.34 33.95 -12.10
CA ASP A 61 -9.54 33.51 -13.26
C ASP A 61 -8.64 32.33 -12.90
N LEU A 62 -8.01 32.37 -11.72
CA LEU A 62 -7.20 31.27 -11.20
C LEU A 62 -8.06 30.04 -10.94
N ALA A 63 -9.25 30.21 -10.39
CA ALA A 63 -10.18 29.12 -10.12
C ALA A 63 -10.60 28.39 -11.41
N LYS A 64 -10.92 29.13 -12.49
CA LYS A 64 -11.24 28.54 -13.79
C LYS A 64 -10.07 27.73 -14.38
N PHE A 65 -8.85 28.26 -14.26
CA PHE A 65 -7.65 27.56 -14.71
C PHE A 65 -7.42 26.26 -13.93
N LEU A 66 -7.48 26.33 -12.60
CA LEU A 66 -7.30 25.16 -11.72
C LEU A 66 -8.39 24.10 -11.91
N ASP A 67 -9.63 24.53 -12.16
CA ASP A 67 -10.76 23.62 -12.39
C ASP A 67 -10.57 22.77 -13.64
N LYS A 68 -9.98 23.34 -14.70
CA LYS A 68 -9.63 22.61 -15.93
C LYS A 68 -8.69 21.41 -15.66
N PHE A 69 -7.86 21.49 -14.64
CA PHE A 69 -6.95 20.42 -14.21
C PHE A 69 -7.50 19.57 -13.06
N TRP A 70 -8.78 19.72 -12.73
CA TRP A 70 -9.44 18.96 -11.64
C TRP A 70 -8.86 19.24 -10.25
N MET A 71 -8.29 20.43 -10.00
CA MET A 71 -7.66 20.75 -8.70
C MET A 71 -8.64 20.84 -7.54
N PHE A 72 -9.94 21.04 -7.81
CA PHE A 72 -11.02 21.03 -6.81
C PHE A 72 -11.70 19.65 -6.68
N ASP A 73 -11.27 18.65 -7.44
CA ASP A 73 -11.69 17.26 -7.34
C ASP A 73 -10.56 16.32 -7.76
N VAL A 74 -9.42 16.47 -7.08
CA VAL A 74 -8.17 15.75 -7.41
C VAL A 74 -8.37 14.24 -7.33
N TYR A 75 -8.98 13.76 -6.25
CA TYR A 75 -9.17 12.32 -6.00
C TYR A 75 -10.21 11.67 -6.93
N GLY A 76 -11.12 12.46 -7.50
CA GLY A 76 -12.07 12.03 -8.54
C GLY A 76 -11.54 12.23 -9.97
N SER A 77 -10.36 12.81 -10.14
CA SER A 77 -9.81 13.11 -11.47
C SER A 77 -9.39 11.84 -12.23
N PRO A 78 -9.54 11.85 -13.57
CA PRO A 78 -9.11 10.71 -14.39
C PRO A 78 -7.61 10.40 -14.28
N TRP A 79 -6.77 11.44 -14.17
CA TRP A 79 -5.33 11.27 -14.08
C TRP A 79 -4.89 10.71 -12.73
N PHE A 80 -5.51 11.11 -11.60
CA PHE A 80 -5.24 10.53 -10.28
C PHE A 80 -5.70 9.09 -10.23
N SER A 81 -6.91 8.81 -10.75
CA SER A 81 -7.44 7.44 -10.82
C SER A 81 -6.56 6.52 -11.64
N ALA A 82 -5.99 7.01 -12.76
CA ALA A 82 -5.06 6.22 -13.57
C ALA A 82 -3.78 5.87 -12.79
N ILE A 83 -3.17 6.84 -12.11
CA ILE A 83 -1.97 6.61 -11.28
C ILE A 83 -2.28 5.62 -10.17
N TYR A 84 -3.42 5.78 -9.49
CA TYR A 84 -3.86 4.91 -8.41
C TYR A 84 -4.09 3.46 -8.88
N ILE A 85 -4.76 3.26 -10.02
CA ILE A 85 -4.99 1.94 -10.60
C ILE A 85 -3.66 1.28 -10.99
N LEU A 86 -2.74 2.03 -11.61
CA LEU A 86 -1.41 1.52 -11.97
C LEU A 86 -0.63 1.11 -10.71
N LEU A 87 -0.67 1.93 -9.65
CA LEU A 87 -0.05 1.60 -8.36
C LEU A 87 -0.65 0.33 -7.77
N PHE A 88 -1.97 0.19 -7.81
CA PHE A 88 -2.66 -0.99 -7.29
C PHE A 88 -2.27 -2.27 -8.04
N ILE A 89 -2.26 -2.23 -9.38
CA ILE A 89 -1.82 -3.34 -10.22
C ILE A 89 -0.35 -3.68 -9.96
N SER A 90 0.51 -2.66 -9.87
CA SER A 90 1.94 -2.83 -9.57
C SER A 90 2.16 -3.48 -8.21
N LEU A 91 1.43 -3.03 -7.18
CA LEU A 91 1.51 -3.58 -5.83
C LEU A 91 1.08 -5.05 -5.79
N ILE A 92 -0.07 -5.38 -6.39
CA ILE A 92 -0.55 -6.77 -6.49
C ILE A 92 0.49 -7.64 -7.20
N GLY A 93 0.96 -7.18 -8.35
CA GLY A 93 1.90 -7.94 -9.19
C GLY A 93 3.27 -8.16 -8.54
N CYS A 94 3.72 -7.27 -7.63
CA CYS A 94 4.98 -7.48 -6.92
C CYS A 94 4.80 -8.22 -5.59
N VAL A 95 3.65 -8.11 -4.93
CA VAL A 95 3.41 -8.74 -3.62
C VAL A 95 3.04 -10.22 -3.77
N ILE A 96 2.18 -10.59 -4.72
CA ILE A 96 1.71 -11.97 -4.86
C ILE A 96 2.85 -12.98 -5.05
N PRO A 97 3.81 -12.82 -5.98
CA PRO A 97 4.91 -13.77 -6.15
C PRO A 97 5.74 -13.93 -4.87
N ARG A 98 6.05 -12.80 -4.22
CA ARG A 98 6.80 -12.81 -2.96
C ARG A 98 6.03 -13.51 -1.83
N THR A 99 4.72 -13.29 -1.76
CA THR A 99 3.84 -13.98 -0.80
C THR A 99 3.94 -15.49 -0.96
N ILE A 100 3.89 -15.97 -2.19
CA ILE A 100 3.98 -17.40 -2.49
C ILE A 100 5.37 -17.94 -2.13
N GLU A 101 6.44 -17.25 -2.49
CA GLU A 101 7.82 -17.67 -2.20
C GLU A 101 8.10 -17.68 -0.69
N HIS A 102 7.76 -16.61 0.02
CA HIS A 102 7.95 -16.54 1.48
C HIS A 102 7.04 -17.49 2.24
N GLY A 103 5.81 -17.71 1.75
CA GLY A 103 4.92 -18.72 2.30
C GLY A 103 5.53 -20.12 2.21
N LYS A 104 6.07 -20.49 1.04
CA LYS A 104 6.77 -21.77 0.85
C LYS A 104 8.00 -21.88 1.77
N SER A 105 8.82 -20.82 1.86
CA SER A 105 10.03 -20.80 2.73
C SER A 105 9.67 -20.88 4.21
N ALA A 106 8.56 -20.25 4.63
CA ALA A 106 8.12 -20.28 6.02
C ALA A 106 7.77 -21.69 6.51
N PHE A 107 7.25 -22.54 5.62
CA PHE A 107 6.91 -23.93 5.94
C PHE A 107 7.98 -24.96 5.51
N ALA A 108 8.97 -24.55 4.73
CA ALA A 108 10.06 -25.41 4.31
C ALA A 108 11.00 -25.72 5.49
N PRO A 109 11.62 -26.91 5.54
CA PRO A 109 12.66 -27.20 6.53
C PRO A 109 13.87 -26.27 6.32
N PRO A 110 14.74 -26.08 7.32
CA PRO A 110 15.96 -25.32 7.20
C PRO A 110 16.79 -25.75 5.98
N PRO A 111 17.48 -24.79 5.30
CA PRO A 111 18.25 -25.12 4.11
C PRO A 111 19.37 -26.10 4.42
N ILE A 112 19.79 -26.84 3.40
CA ILE A 112 20.90 -27.77 3.50
C ILE A 112 22.20 -27.02 3.80
N ALA A 113 23.04 -27.58 4.68
CA ALA A 113 24.33 -26.98 5.02
C ALA A 113 25.20 -26.83 3.75
N PRO A 114 25.83 -25.68 3.52
CA PRO A 114 26.75 -25.48 2.40
C PRO A 114 27.92 -26.44 2.45
N SER A 115 28.35 -26.96 1.31
CA SER A 115 29.48 -27.88 1.22
C SER A 115 30.85 -27.28 1.58
N LYS A 116 30.97 -25.93 1.61
CA LYS A 116 32.24 -25.22 1.87
C LYS A 116 32.07 -24.27 3.06
N LEU A 117 31.85 -24.82 4.24
CA LEU A 117 31.68 -24.06 5.48
C LEU A 117 32.90 -23.20 5.84
N GLU A 118 34.12 -23.68 5.52
CA GLU A 118 35.40 -22.98 5.76
C GLU A 118 35.50 -21.61 5.09
N LYS A 119 34.72 -21.38 4.04
CA LYS A 119 34.70 -20.08 3.31
C LYS A 119 33.70 -19.08 3.86
N MET A 120 32.97 -19.45 4.91
CA MET A 120 32.00 -18.54 5.53
C MET A 120 32.71 -17.56 6.46
N GLU A 121 32.22 -16.32 6.49
CA GLU A 121 32.80 -15.20 7.26
C GLU A 121 32.92 -15.49 8.76
N HIS A 122 32.05 -16.32 9.31
CA HIS A 122 32.01 -16.68 10.72
C HIS A 122 32.22 -18.18 10.95
N PHE A 123 33.21 -18.75 10.26
CA PHE A 123 33.58 -20.15 10.44
C PHE A 123 34.39 -20.34 11.72
N GLN A 124 33.98 -21.31 12.56
CA GLN A 124 34.73 -21.77 13.73
C GLN A 124 34.75 -23.29 13.80
N ASN A 125 35.91 -23.83 14.11
CA ASN A 125 36.06 -25.26 14.30
C ASN A 125 35.94 -25.58 15.80
N ILE A 126 34.85 -26.24 16.19
CA ILE A 126 34.55 -26.56 17.59
C ILE A 126 34.41 -28.06 17.70
N SER A 127 35.11 -28.66 18.69
CA SER A 127 34.93 -30.06 19.06
C SER A 127 33.73 -30.18 20.03
N GLY A 128 32.77 -31.05 19.69
CA GLY A 128 31.57 -31.22 20.50
C GLY A 128 30.69 -32.39 20.04
N ASP A 129 29.72 -32.73 20.86
CA ASP A 129 28.74 -33.79 20.55
C ASP A 129 27.57 -33.19 19.73
N PHE A 130 27.22 -33.82 18.61
CA PHE A 130 26.12 -33.44 17.75
C PHE A 130 24.77 -33.42 18.46
N LYS A 131 24.48 -34.39 19.31
CA LYS A 131 23.22 -34.43 20.07
C LYS A 131 23.11 -33.30 21.08
N ALA A 132 24.20 -32.94 21.72
CA ALA A 132 24.25 -31.82 22.64
C ALA A 132 23.99 -30.48 21.89
N ALA A 133 24.60 -30.32 20.76
CA ALA A 133 24.38 -29.17 19.89
C ALA A 133 22.92 -29.04 19.40
N GLU A 134 22.34 -30.13 18.94
CA GLU A 134 20.93 -30.18 18.51
C GLU A 134 19.98 -29.79 19.64
N ASN A 135 20.17 -30.37 20.85
CA ASN A 135 19.34 -30.07 22.01
C ASN A 135 19.46 -28.60 22.42
N LEU A 136 20.67 -28.03 22.39
CA LEU A 136 20.91 -26.62 22.68
C LEU A 136 20.18 -25.73 21.71
N LEU A 137 20.29 -25.98 20.40
CA LEU A 137 19.62 -25.21 19.35
C LEU A 137 18.10 -25.28 19.49
N LYS A 138 17.52 -26.46 19.78
CA LYS A 138 16.08 -26.62 20.03
C LYS A 138 15.63 -25.84 21.28
N ARG A 139 16.40 -25.87 22.37
CA ARG A 139 16.12 -25.05 23.57
C ARG A 139 16.16 -23.55 23.28
N MET A 140 17.02 -23.09 22.38
CA MET A 140 17.12 -21.71 21.92
C MET A 140 16.03 -21.34 20.91
N ARG A 141 15.08 -22.22 20.63
CA ARG A 141 13.97 -22.04 19.66
C ARG A 141 14.44 -21.86 18.22
N PHE A 142 15.52 -22.52 17.83
CA PHE A 142 15.87 -22.67 16.42
C PHE A 142 15.06 -23.78 15.79
N ARG A 143 14.71 -23.63 14.50
CA ARG A 143 14.26 -24.76 13.65
C ARG A 143 15.51 -25.52 13.27
N VAL A 144 15.55 -26.80 13.58
CA VAL A 144 16.73 -27.64 13.37
C VAL A 144 16.39 -28.73 12.35
N ARG A 145 17.27 -28.88 11.35
CA ARG A 145 17.28 -30.00 10.42
C ARG A 145 18.61 -30.75 10.60
N GLN A 146 18.54 -32.02 10.91
CA GLN A 146 19.68 -32.90 10.94
C GLN A 146 19.58 -33.91 9.81
N GLU A 147 20.67 -34.13 9.07
CA GLU A 147 20.73 -35.12 8.01
C GLU A 147 22.17 -35.62 7.92
N GLY A 148 22.40 -36.92 8.21
CA GLY A 148 23.75 -37.49 8.27
C GLY A 148 24.65 -36.75 9.28
N ASP A 149 25.78 -36.25 8.78
CA ASP A 149 26.84 -35.63 9.59
C ASP A 149 26.75 -34.09 9.70
N TRP A 150 25.61 -33.51 9.37
CA TRP A 150 25.45 -32.07 9.47
C TRP A 150 24.14 -31.67 10.15
N ILE A 151 24.17 -30.51 10.82
CA ILE A 151 23.01 -29.85 11.39
C ILE A 151 22.89 -28.46 10.79
N SER A 152 21.68 -28.15 10.30
CA SER A 152 21.31 -26.79 9.90
C SER A 152 20.25 -26.27 10.85
N ALA A 153 20.43 -25.04 11.32
CA ALA A 153 19.50 -24.39 12.23
C ALA A 153 19.23 -22.95 11.81
N GLU A 154 17.97 -22.58 11.82
CA GLU A 154 17.56 -21.20 11.48
C GLU A 154 16.64 -20.62 12.56
N LYS A 155 16.71 -19.29 12.73
CA LYS A 155 15.84 -18.54 13.65
C LYS A 155 15.42 -17.24 12.97
N GLY A 156 14.19 -16.79 13.26
CA GLY A 156 13.70 -15.51 12.75
C GLY A 156 12.95 -15.61 11.42
N TYR A 157 12.63 -16.79 10.92
CA TYR A 157 11.84 -17.03 9.71
C TYR A 157 10.47 -16.31 9.72
N LEU A 158 9.92 -16.02 10.89
CA LEU A 158 8.67 -15.26 11.05
C LEU A 158 8.81 -13.76 10.70
N ARG A 159 10.03 -13.24 10.60
CA ARG A 159 10.27 -11.83 10.25
C ARG A 159 9.74 -11.51 8.85
N GLU A 160 9.95 -12.42 7.91
CA GLU A 160 9.45 -12.30 6.53
C GLU A 160 7.92 -12.32 6.49
N PHE A 161 7.29 -13.09 7.39
CA PHE A 161 5.83 -13.14 7.51
C PHE A 161 5.24 -11.80 7.95
N GLY A 162 5.89 -11.07 8.85
CA GLY A 162 5.46 -9.72 9.26
C GLY A 162 5.45 -8.73 8.10
N ASN A 163 6.52 -8.74 7.29
CA ASN A 163 6.60 -7.91 6.09
C ASN A 163 5.51 -8.26 5.07
N LEU A 164 5.22 -9.54 4.91
CA LEU A 164 4.16 -10.03 4.05
C LEU A 164 2.79 -9.57 4.49
N LEU A 165 2.49 -9.72 5.78
CA LEU A 165 1.22 -9.29 6.38
C LEU A 165 1.00 -7.79 6.20
N PHE A 166 2.05 -6.98 6.38
CA PHE A 166 2.01 -5.55 6.14
C PHE A 166 1.59 -5.22 4.69
N HIS A 167 2.22 -5.83 3.70
CA HIS A 167 1.89 -5.57 2.29
C HIS A 167 0.49 -6.08 1.92
N LEU A 168 0.07 -7.22 2.46
CA LEU A 168 -1.28 -7.73 2.26
C LEU A 168 -2.34 -6.80 2.86
N SER A 169 -2.09 -6.24 4.05
CA SER A 169 -2.99 -5.27 4.67
C SER A 169 -3.11 -3.99 3.86
N LEU A 170 -2.02 -3.51 3.24
CA LEU A 170 -2.07 -2.37 2.32
C LEU A 170 -2.97 -2.65 1.11
N ILE A 171 -2.87 -3.84 0.50
CA ILE A 171 -3.74 -4.23 -0.61
C ILE A 171 -5.21 -4.22 -0.17
N LEU A 172 -5.51 -4.77 1.00
CA LEU A 172 -6.87 -4.81 1.53
C LEU A 172 -7.42 -3.40 1.84
N ILE A 173 -6.58 -2.51 2.37
CA ILE A 173 -6.96 -1.10 2.60
C ILE A 173 -7.26 -0.40 1.28
N LEU A 174 -6.38 -0.52 0.29
CA LEU A 174 -6.58 0.08 -1.03
C LEU A 174 -7.85 -0.47 -1.71
N LEU A 175 -8.09 -1.77 -1.60
CA LEU A 175 -9.30 -2.40 -2.11
C LEU A 175 -10.55 -1.85 -1.40
N GLY A 176 -10.50 -1.74 -0.07
CA GLY A 176 -11.58 -1.17 0.73
C GLY A 176 -11.90 0.28 0.36
N VAL A 177 -10.88 1.10 0.15
CA VAL A 177 -11.03 2.50 -0.32
C VAL A 177 -11.66 2.52 -1.72
N SER A 178 -11.21 1.65 -2.63
CA SER A 178 -11.76 1.56 -3.99
C SER A 178 -13.25 1.19 -3.97
N ILE A 179 -13.62 0.16 -3.21
CA ILE A 179 -15.01 -0.27 -3.04
C ILE A 179 -15.85 0.84 -2.40
N GLY A 180 -15.33 1.48 -1.36
CA GLY A 180 -15.99 2.60 -0.70
C GLY A 180 -16.20 3.79 -1.62
N SER A 181 -15.26 4.07 -2.52
CA SER A 181 -15.39 5.13 -3.52
C SER A 181 -16.44 4.81 -4.60
N LEU A 182 -16.54 3.55 -5.02
CA LEU A 182 -17.48 3.11 -6.07
C LEU A 182 -18.92 2.91 -5.56
N PHE A 183 -19.05 2.33 -4.36
CA PHE A 183 -20.34 1.93 -3.80
C PHE A 183 -20.76 2.75 -2.58
N GLY A 184 -19.86 3.60 -2.06
CA GLY A 184 -20.15 4.47 -0.93
C GLY A 184 -21.27 5.45 -1.28
N MET A 185 -22.36 5.43 -0.52
CA MET A 185 -23.42 6.44 -0.64
C MET A 185 -22.83 7.81 -0.30
N LYS A 186 -22.75 8.70 -1.29
CA LYS A 186 -22.49 10.11 -1.08
C LYS A 186 -23.75 10.73 -0.46
N GLY A 187 -23.98 10.40 0.80
CA GLY A 187 -25.09 10.99 1.56
C GLY A 187 -24.76 12.47 1.76
N ASP A 188 -25.52 13.32 1.08
CA ASP A 188 -25.58 14.75 1.37
C ASP A 188 -26.09 14.87 2.81
N ARG A 189 -25.20 14.98 3.78
CA ARG A 189 -25.55 15.40 5.15
C ARG A 189 -25.97 16.86 5.05
N LYS A 190 -27.16 17.13 4.56
CA LYS A 190 -27.90 18.31 4.95
C LYS A 190 -28.06 18.19 6.47
N SER A 191 -27.15 18.79 7.21
CA SER A 191 -27.40 19.08 8.61
C SER A 191 -28.61 20.03 8.60
N THR A 192 -29.78 19.49 8.81
CA THR A 192 -30.92 20.26 9.27
C THR A 192 -30.52 20.79 10.64
N ARG A 193 -29.76 21.88 10.67
CA ARG A 193 -29.80 22.76 11.80
C ARG A 193 -31.23 23.30 11.79
N LEU A 194 -32.06 22.71 12.65
CA LEU A 194 -33.27 23.31 13.09
C LEU A 194 -32.93 24.72 13.55
N ASN A 195 -33.29 25.70 12.73
CA ASN A 195 -33.14 27.09 13.04
C ASN A 195 -34.18 27.41 14.12
N SER A 196 -33.85 27.14 15.38
CA SER A 196 -34.68 27.43 16.54
C SER A 196 -34.74 28.94 16.88
N SER A 197 -34.38 29.80 15.94
CA SER A 197 -34.37 31.26 16.14
C SER A 197 -35.63 31.98 15.71
N HIS A 198 -36.73 31.28 15.43
CA HIS A 198 -38.05 31.88 15.20
C HIS A 198 -39.06 31.36 16.23
N ILE A 199 -38.84 31.67 17.51
CA ILE A 199 -39.93 31.73 18.43
C ILE A 199 -40.47 33.16 18.30
N PRO A 200 -41.65 33.39 17.70
CA PRO A 200 -42.28 34.70 17.78
C PRO A 200 -42.67 34.91 19.24
N LEU A 201 -41.98 35.83 19.90
CA LEU A 201 -42.45 36.38 21.16
C LEU A 201 -43.84 36.99 20.91
N SER A 202 -44.88 36.25 21.31
CA SER A 202 -46.21 36.78 21.34
C SER A 202 -46.21 38.03 22.25
N ARG A 203 -46.48 39.22 21.66
CA ARG A 203 -46.79 40.43 22.39
C ARG A 203 -48.02 40.17 23.21
N MET A 204 -47.91 40.16 24.52
CA MET A 204 -49.06 40.29 25.38
C MET A 204 -49.63 41.71 25.18
N PRO A 205 -50.94 41.85 24.95
CA PRO A 205 -51.56 43.17 24.99
C PRO A 205 -51.57 43.66 26.41
N SER A 206 -51.00 44.87 26.64
CA SER A 206 -51.18 45.59 27.90
C SER A 206 -52.61 46.00 27.95
N SER A 207 -53.42 45.45 28.88
CA SER A 207 -54.70 45.98 29.28
C SER A 207 -54.48 47.13 30.20
N ALA A 208 -55.11 48.27 29.87
CA ALA A 208 -55.29 49.44 30.69
C ALA A 208 -56.10 49.13 31.93
#